data_fde281200f32a9f6073370dba630fac8
#
_entry.id   fde281200f32a9f6073370dba630fac8
#
_cell.length_a   1.000
_cell.length_b   1.000
_cell.length_c   1.000
_cell.angle_alpha   90.00
_cell.angle_beta   90.00
_cell.angle_gamma   90.00
#
_symmetry.space_group_name_H-M   'P 1'
#
loop_
_entity.id
_entity.type
_entity.pdbx_description
1 polymer ?
#
loop_
_entity_poly.entity_id
_entity_poly.type
_entity_poly.pdbx_seq_one_letter_code
_entity_poly.pdbx_strand_id
1 'polypeptide(L)'
;MPRKRPAAATAEKGLWPRVKGWFYTALMIAILLVGPAFAVAGFVMVAHDDDLLAHGARTPGVVVRVEDGQKASNRQITVSYSDDAGEPLTVRALIPTELHPAEGDPVTVVHEPGNPSRAVVEGYETWGIFFRGVGLFVTFLLLIPVVLVFLVKGIRRLRGRGRGRKATA
;
A
#
# COMPACT_ATOMS: atom_id res chain seq x y z
N MET A 1 15.08 3.94 -74.89
CA MET A 1 14.06 3.89 -73.79
C MET A 1 14.79 3.74 -72.49
N PRO A 2 14.84 4.75 -71.59
CA PRO A 2 15.51 4.59 -70.30
C PRO A 2 14.57 3.98 -69.27
N ARG A 3 15.00 2.85 -68.65
CA ARG A 3 14.33 2.19 -67.53
C ARG A 3 14.39 3.08 -66.29
N LYS A 4 13.24 3.60 -65.83
CA LYS A 4 13.08 4.21 -64.51
C LYS A 4 13.38 3.16 -63.43
N ARG A 5 14.44 3.38 -62.63
CA ARG A 5 14.69 2.66 -61.39
C ARG A 5 13.61 3.09 -60.39
N PRO A 6 12.91 2.16 -59.69
CA PRO A 6 12.05 2.54 -58.61
C PRO A 6 12.87 3.09 -57.46
N ALA A 7 12.48 4.25 -56.97
CA ALA A 7 13.01 4.88 -55.77
C ALA A 7 12.85 3.90 -54.60
N ALA A 8 13.96 3.59 -53.94
CA ALA A 8 13.98 2.83 -52.70
C ALA A 8 13.15 3.60 -51.67
N ALA A 9 11.98 3.06 -51.35
CA ALA A 9 11.24 3.47 -50.17
C ALA A 9 12.11 3.20 -48.95
N THR A 10 12.71 4.25 -48.42
CA THR A 10 13.42 4.26 -47.14
C THR A 10 12.38 3.91 -46.09
N ALA A 11 12.38 2.64 -45.67
CA ALA A 11 11.56 2.18 -44.58
C ALA A 11 11.95 3.00 -43.36
N GLU A 12 11.14 3.96 -42.99
CA GLU A 12 11.08 4.51 -41.64
C GLU A 12 10.76 3.36 -40.68
N LYS A 13 11.81 2.68 -40.25
CA LYS A 13 11.73 1.75 -39.12
C LYS A 13 11.45 2.61 -37.89
N GLY A 14 10.16 2.86 -37.68
CA GLY A 14 9.65 3.75 -36.68
C GLY A 14 10.25 3.48 -35.29
N LEU A 15 10.59 4.52 -34.61
CA LEU A 15 10.92 4.59 -33.18
C LEU A 15 9.80 4.04 -32.28
N TRP A 16 8.59 3.91 -32.83
CA TRP A 16 7.36 3.44 -32.16
C TRP A 16 7.45 2.07 -31.45
N PRO A 17 8.05 1.01 -32.00
CA PRO A 17 8.09 -0.28 -31.28
C PRO A 17 9.05 -0.24 -30.08
N ARG A 18 10.10 0.57 -30.11
CA ARG A 18 11.00 0.76 -28.96
C ARG A 18 10.37 1.57 -27.84
N VAL A 19 9.65 2.63 -28.18
CA VAL A 19 8.92 3.49 -27.22
C VAL A 19 7.81 2.70 -26.53
N LYS A 20 7.03 1.87 -27.28
CA LYS A 20 6.04 0.97 -26.69
C LYS A 20 6.67 0.00 -25.69
N GLY A 21 7.78 -0.66 -26.03
CA GLY A 21 8.45 -1.59 -25.13
C GLY A 21 8.92 -0.93 -23.83
N TRP A 22 9.51 0.26 -23.93
CA TRP A 22 9.94 1.01 -22.75
C TRP A 22 8.75 1.47 -21.88
N PHE A 23 7.67 1.92 -22.51
CA PHE A 23 6.44 2.33 -21.80
C PHE A 23 5.82 1.16 -21.01
N TYR A 24 5.70 -0.01 -21.63
CA TYR A 24 5.20 -1.20 -20.92
C TYR A 24 6.12 -1.61 -19.76
N THR A 25 7.42 -1.54 -19.94
CA THR A 25 8.37 -1.85 -18.87
C THR A 25 8.25 -0.85 -17.71
N ALA A 26 8.19 0.44 -18.01
CA ALA A 26 8.00 1.48 -17.01
C ALA A 26 6.67 1.32 -16.27
N LEU A 27 5.59 1.02 -16.98
CA LEU A 27 4.27 0.76 -16.41
C LEU A 27 4.30 -0.46 -15.48
N MET A 28 4.94 -1.55 -15.90
CA MET A 28 5.08 -2.75 -15.07
C MET A 28 5.88 -2.49 -13.80
N ILE A 29 6.96 -1.70 -13.88
CA ILE A 29 7.75 -1.29 -12.72
C ILE A 29 6.89 -0.41 -11.79
N ALA A 30 6.16 0.55 -12.35
CA ALA A 30 5.28 1.42 -11.56
C ALA A 30 4.23 0.60 -10.80
N ILE A 31 3.56 -0.35 -11.46
CA ILE A 31 2.59 -1.26 -10.81
C ILE A 31 3.26 -2.10 -9.71
N LEU A 32 4.47 -2.61 -9.96
CA LEU A 32 5.21 -3.42 -8.98
C LEU A 32 5.61 -2.61 -7.73
N LEU A 33 5.81 -1.30 -7.87
CA LEU A 33 6.18 -0.42 -6.76
C LEU A 33 4.99 0.05 -5.93
N VAL A 34 3.75 -0.06 -6.44
CA VAL A 34 2.54 0.38 -5.71
C VAL A 34 2.39 -0.34 -4.38
N GLY A 35 2.50 -1.67 -4.35
CA GLY A 35 2.39 -2.46 -3.13
C GLY A 35 3.40 -2.06 -2.06
N PRO A 36 4.72 -2.08 -2.35
CA PRO A 36 5.74 -1.63 -1.40
C PRO A 36 5.54 -0.19 -0.93
N ALA A 37 5.13 0.73 -1.82
CA ALA A 37 4.89 2.12 -1.44
C ALA A 37 3.76 2.24 -0.41
N PHE A 38 2.64 1.52 -0.61
CA PHE A 38 1.55 1.46 0.37
C PHE A 38 1.98 0.82 1.68
N ALA A 39 2.78 -0.25 1.63
CA ALA A 39 3.31 -0.89 2.83
C ALA A 39 4.18 0.08 3.63
N VAL A 40 5.13 0.77 2.98
CA VAL A 40 6.00 1.76 3.65
C VAL A 40 5.18 2.89 4.25
N ALA A 41 4.22 3.46 3.51
CA ALA A 41 3.33 4.49 4.03
C ALA A 41 2.57 4.00 5.28
N GLY A 42 2.03 2.77 5.24
CA GLY A 42 1.35 2.17 6.39
C GLY A 42 2.28 1.96 7.59
N PHE A 43 3.52 1.52 7.39
CA PHE A 43 4.49 1.39 8.47
C PHE A 43 4.85 2.73 9.11
N VAL A 44 5.04 3.79 8.30
CA VAL A 44 5.32 5.13 8.80
C VAL A 44 4.13 5.68 9.61
N MET A 45 2.90 5.47 9.12
CA MET A 45 1.70 5.88 9.87
C MET A 45 1.59 5.16 11.21
N VAL A 46 1.75 3.84 11.23
CA VAL A 46 1.70 3.05 12.49
C VAL A 46 2.79 3.48 13.45
N ALA A 47 4.03 3.68 12.99
CA ALA A 47 5.12 4.13 13.85
C ALA A 47 4.85 5.53 14.47
N HIS A 48 4.22 6.43 13.73
CA HIS A 48 3.79 7.72 14.24
C HIS A 48 2.65 7.61 15.24
N ASP A 49 1.71 6.70 15.03
CA ASP A 49 0.59 6.47 15.94
C ASP A 49 1.08 5.83 17.24
N ASP A 50 2.02 4.88 17.16
CA ASP A 50 2.67 4.25 18.33
C ASP A 50 3.46 5.29 19.16
N ASP A 51 4.18 6.19 18.50
CA ASP A 51 4.89 7.29 19.17
C ASP A 51 3.91 8.24 19.87
N LEU A 52 2.81 8.57 19.21
CA LEU A 52 1.76 9.39 19.78
C LEU A 52 1.10 8.72 21.00
N LEU A 53 0.82 7.42 20.92
CA LEU A 53 0.28 6.65 22.05
C LEU A 53 1.25 6.60 23.25
N ALA A 54 2.56 6.62 22.99
CA ALA A 54 3.59 6.58 24.03
C ALA A 54 3.82 7.95 24.71
N HIS A 55 3.76 9.04 23.94
CA HIS A 55 4.20 10.36 24.41
C HIS A 55 3.13 11.46 24.35
N GLY A 56 1.97 11.19 23.73
CA GLY A 56 0.90 12.17 23.57
C GLY A 56 0.17 12.51 24.85
N ALA A 57 -0.52 13.65 24.84
CA ALA A 57 -1.42 14.05 25.91
C ALA A 57 -2.71 13.23 25.89
N ARG A 58 -3.14 12.75 27.05
CA ARG A 58 -4.37 11.95 27.20
C ARG A 58 -5.54 12.80 27.64
N THR A 59 -6.64 12.71 26.89
CA THR A 59 -7.86 13.45 27.18
C THR A 59 -9.07 12.50 27.15
N PRO A 60 -10.05 12.64 28.04
CA PRO A 60 -11.27 11.86 27.96
C PRO A 60 -12.08 12.26 26.72
N GLY A 61 -12.57 11.26 26.01
CA GLY A 61 -13.46 11.42 24.88
C GLY A 61 -14.73 10.58 25.04
N VAL A 62 -15.73 10.86 24.23
CA VAL A 62 -17.00 10.13 24.22
C VAL A 62 -17.30 9.70 22.78
N VAL A 63 -17.73 8.46 22.61
CA VAL A 63 -18.19 7.94 21.33
C VAL A 63 -19.49 8.62 20.93
N VAL A 64 -19.47 9.41 19.87
CA VAL A 64 -20.66 10.14 19.38
C VAL A 64 -21.36 9.44 18.22
N ARG A 65 -20.67 8.52 17.56
CA ARG A 65 -21.24 7.73 16.46
C ARG A 65 -20.51 6.41 16.32
N VAL A 66 -21.28 5.36 16.10
CA VAL A 66 -20.79 4.02 15.76
C VAL A 66 -21.31 3.66 14.37
N GLU A 67 -20.41 3.39 13.44
CA GLU A 67 -20.72 2.87 12.11
C GLU A 67 -20.30 1.40 12.08
N ASP A 68 -21.27 0.50 12.25
CA ASP A 68 -21.01 -0.95 12.24
C ASP A 68 -21.42 -1.55 10.89
N GLY A 69 -20.57 -1.35 9.89
CA GLY A 69 -20.76 -1.94 8.56
C GLY A 69 -20.39 -3.42 8.52
N GLN A 70 -21.00 -4.17 7.59
CA GLN A 70 -20.73 -5.62 7.41
C GLN A 70 -19.27 -5.97 7.09
N LYS A 71 -18.46 -5.00 6.66
CA LYS A 71 -17.04 -5.19 6.36
C LYS A 71 -16.19 -4.59 7.46
N ALA A 72 -15.14 -5.28 7.87
CA ALA A 72 -14.21 -4.80 8.90
C ALA A 72 -13.68 -3.37 8.61
N SER A 73 -13.42 -3.03 7.34
CA SER A 73 -13.02 -1.69 6.93
C SER A 73 -14.09 -0.60 7.08
N ASN A 74 -15.35 -0.98 7.31
CA ASN A 74 -16.47 -0.06 7.46
C ASN A 74 -16.95 0.01 8.93
N ARG A 75 -16.25 -0.67 9.84
CA ARG A 75 -16.51 -0.58 11.27
C ARG A 75 -15.67 0.53 11.85
N GLN A 76 -16.28 1.65 12.17
CA GLN A 76 -15.57 2.81 12.71
C GLN A 76 -16.40 3.53 13.77
N ILE A 77 -15.69 4.17 14.69
CA ILE A 77 -16.27 5.11 15.63
C ILE A 77 -15.85 6.53 15.30
N THR A 78 -16.69 7.46 15.68
CA THR A 78 -16.33 8.89 15.79
C THR A 78 -16.39 9.24 17.27
N VAL A 79 -15.30 9.78 17.76
CA VAL A 79 -15.14 10.19 19.16
C VAL A 79 -15.05 11.71 19.21
N SER A 80 -15.81 12.32 20.13
CA SER A 80 -15.66 13.74 20.46
C SER A 80 -14.79 13.88 21.70
N TYR A 81 -13.90 14.83 21.70
CA TYR A 81 -13.02 15.19 22.83
C TYR A 81 -12.76 16.70 22.81
N SER A 82 -12.20 17.24 23.88
CA SER A 82 -11.80 18.64 23.94
C SER A 82 -10.29 18.73 24.03
N ASP A 83 -9.73 19.74 23.38
CA ASP A 83 -8.31 20.05 23.52
C ASP A 83 -8.02 20.80 24.85
N ASP A 84 -6.75 21.18 25.07
CA ASP A 84 -6.33 21.93 26.26
C ASP A 84 -6.97 23.33 26.34
N ALA A 85 -7.44 23.88 25.22
CA ALA A 85 -8.18 25.15 25.15
C ALA A 85 -9.68 24.99 25.38
N GLY A 86 -10.20 23.74 25.46
CA GLY A 86 -11.62 23.43 25.61
C GLY A 86 -12.37 23.42 24.28
N GLU A 87 -11.70 23.48 23.14
CA GLU A 87 -12.35 23.39 21.83
C GLU A 87 -12.78 21.95 21.54
N PRO A 88 -14.02 21.74 21.06
CA PRO A 88 -14.50 20.41 20.73
C PRO A 88 -13.89 19.94 19.40
N LEU A 89 -13.24 18.79 19.44
CA LEU A 89 -12.64 18.13 18.30
C LEU A 89 -13.23 16.73 18.11
N THR A 90 -13.03 16.16 16.93
CA THR A 90 -13.48 14.80 16.64
C THR A 90 -12.37 13.98 15.98
N VAL A 91 -12.26 12.72 16.39
CA VAL A 91 -11.33 11.76 15.79
C VAL A 91 -12.11 10.51 15.37
N ARG A 92 -11.66 9.86 14.28
CA ARG A 92 -12.21 8.59 13.81
C ARG A 92 -11.21 7.47 14.03
N ALA A 93 -11.72 6.32 14.49
CA ALA A 93 -10.92 5.12 14.67
C ALA A 93 -11.66 3.90 14.15
N LEU A 94 -10.89 2.89 13.70
CA LEU A 94 -11.44 1.60 13.28
C LEU A 94 -11.72 0.74 14.50
N ILE A 95 -12.83 0.02 14.47
CA ILE A 95 -13.24 -0.86 15.56
C ILE A 95 -12.57 -2.23 15.35
N PRO A 96 -11.69 -2.69 16.28
CA PRO A 96 -11.20 -4.06 16.28
C PRO A 96 -12.36 -5.06 16.33
N THR A 97 -12.15 -6.25 15.76
CA THR A 97 -13.21 -7.27 15.64
C THR A 97 -13.77 -7.69 17.00
N GLU A 98 -12.96 -7.62 18.04
CA GLU A 98 -13.30 -8.03 19.41
C GLU A 98 -14.09 -6.98 20.18
N LEU A 99 -14.07 -5.72 19.73
CA LEU A 99 -14.73 -4.61 20.43
C LEU A 99 -16.13 -4.33 19.85
N HIS A 100 -17.04 -3.99 20.72
CA HIS A 100 -18.42 -3.63 20.39
C HIS A 100 -18.80 -2.36 21.16
N PRO A 101 -18.22 -1.20 20.76
CA PRO A 101 -18.51 0.07 21.43
C PRO A 101 -19.95 0.51 21.16
N ALA A 102 -20.52 1.24 22.11
CA ALA A 102 -21.80 1.91 21.98
C ALA A 102 -21.64 3.44 21.96
N GLU A 103 -22.63 4.13 21.40
CA GLU A 103 -22.68 5.59 21.50
C GLU A 103 -22.84 6.00 22.98
N GLY A 104 -22.04 6.97 23.41
CA GLY A 104 -21.96 7.40 24.80
C GLY A 104 -20.84 6.74 25.60
N ASP A 105 -20.17 5.70 25.06
CA ASP A 105 -19.07 5.05 25.77
C ASP A 105 -17.89 6.01 25.97
N PRO A 106 -17.32 6.04 27.20
CA PRO A 106 -16.13 6.81 27.47
C PRO A 106 -14.89 6.11 26.89
N VAL A 107 -14.03 6.88 26.24
CA VAL A 107 -12.77 6.40 25.66
C VAL A 107 -11.65 7.38 25.97
N THR A 108 -10.40 6.91 25.90
CA THR A 108 -9.23 7.76 26.03
C THR A 108 -8.74 8.17 24.63
N VAL A 109 -8.63 9.47 24.40
CA VAL A 109 -8.04 10.04 23.19
C VAL A 109 -6.64 10.52 23.53
N VAL A 110 -5.66 10.15 22.70
CA VAL A 110 -4.27 10.61 22.83
C VAL A 110 -3.99 11.54 21.66
N HIS A 111 -3.62 12.77 21.96
CA HIS A 111 -3.37 13.80 20.95
C HIS A 111 -1.96 14.39 21.06
N GLU A 112 -1.48 14.96 19.95
CA GLU A 112 -0.17 15.61 19.93
C GLU A 112 -0.22 16.98 20.64
N PRO A 113 0.63 17.23 21.64
CA PRO A 113 0.74 18.53 22.24
C PRO A 113 1.12 19.59 21.20
N GLY A 114 0.29 20.63 21.04
CA GLY A 114 0.49 21.68 20.03
C GLY A 114 -0.18 21.42 18.67
N ASN A 115 -0.65 20.19 18.40
CA ASN A 115 -1.49 19.88 17.25
C ASN A 115 -2.63 18.91 17.65
N PRO A 116 -3.61 19.37 18.41
CA PRO A 116 -4.64 18.52 18.97
C PRO A 116 -5.54 17.84 17.91
N SER A 117 -5.59 18.35 16.68
CA SER A 117 -6.30 17.70 15.58
C SER A 117 -5.68 16.36 15.16
N ARG A 118 -4.41 16.14 15.54
CA ARG A 118 -3.73 14.87 15.36
C ARG A 118 -3.91 14.03 16.63
N ALA A 119 -4.85 13.10 16.55
CA ALA A 119 -5.25 12.28 17.70
C ALA A 119 -5.51 10.84 17.29
N VAL A 120 -5.30 9.92 18.23
CA VAL A 120 -5.64 8.50 18.12
C VAL A 120 -6.48 8.09 19.32
N VAL A 121 -7.31 7.06 19.17
CA VAL A 121 -8.12 6.52 20.27
C VAL A 121 -7.41 5.29 20.83
N GLU A 122 -7.14 5.31 22.12
CA GLU A 122 -6.44 4.20 22.78
C GLU A 122 -7.29 2.92 22.73
N GLY A 123 -6.67 1.80 22.31
CA GLY A 123 -7.35 0.51 22.15
C GLY A 123 -8.10 0.32 20.82
N TYR A 124 -8.06 1.30 19.93
CA TYR A 124 -8.67 1.21 18.60
C TYR A 124 -7.61 1.21 17.50
N GLU A 125 -7.98 0.66 16.34
CA GLU A 125 -7.07 0.58 15.21
C GLU A 125 -7.08 1.87 14.39
N THR A 126 -5.92 2.17 13.78
CA THR A 126 -5.74 3.30 12.88
C THR A 126 -5.72 2.85 11.43
N TRP A 127 -5.94 3.78 10.51
CA TRP A 127 -5.85 3.52 9.07
C TRP A 127 -4.48 3.03 8.62
N GLY A 128 -3.42 3.31 9.40
CA GLY A 128 -2.07 2.83 9.13
C GLY A 128 -1.98 1.30 9.07
N ILE A 129 -2.68 0.60 9.96
CA ILE A 129 -2.74 -0.88 9.99
C ILE A 129 -3.37 -1.40 8.69
N PHE A 130 -4.45 -0.78 8.21
CA PHE A 130 -5.10 -1.15 6.96
C PHE A 130 -4.17 -0.97 5.76
N PHE A 131 -3.53 0.20 5.62
CA PHE A 131 -2.59 0.47 4.52
C PHE A 131 -1.39 -0.48 4.55
N ARG A 132 -0.85 -0.78 5.72
CA ARG A 132 0.23 -1.77 5.89
C ARG A 132 -0.21 -3.14 5.42
N GLY A 133 -1.37 -3.62 5.83
CA GLY A 133 -1.91 -4.92 5.46
C GLY A 133 -2.16 -5.04 3.96
N VAL A 134 -2.86 -4.09 3.37
CA VAL A 134 -3.14 -4.03 1.93
C VAL A 134 -1.84 -3.93 1.13
N GLY A 135 -0.92 -3.06 1.55
CA GLY A 135 0.37 -2.90 0.87
C GLY A 135 1.20 -4.17 0.84
N LEU A 136 1.28 -4.89 1.96
CA LEU A 136 1.96 -6.19 2.04
C LEU A 136 1.26 -7.23 1.16
N PHE A 137 -0.06 -7.34 1.23
CA PHE A 137 -0.84 -8.30 0.43
C PHE A 137 -0.63 -8.08 -1.07
N VAL A 138 -0.74 -6.83 -1.55
CA VAL A 138 -0.50 -6.47 -2.95
C VAL A 138 0.95 -6.76 -3.36
N THR A 139 1.91 -6.47 -2.48
CA THR A 139 3.33 -6.77 -2.73
C THR A 139 3.54 -8.27 -2.95
N PHE A 140 3.01 -9.12 -2.07
CA PHE A 140 3.12 -10.58 -2.22
C PHE A 140 2.42 -11.07 -3.49
N LEU A 141 1.22 -10.57 -3.79
CA LEU A 141 0.46 -10.94 -4.98
C LEU A 141 1.24 -10.63 -6.27
N LEU A 142 1.94 -9.50 -6.32
CA LEU A 142 2.73 -9.10 -7.48
C LEU A 142 4.09 -9.80 -7.55
N LEU A 143 4.72 -10.10 -6.41
CA LEU A 143 6.03 -10.77 -6.37
C LEU A 143 5.96 -12.24 -6.75
N ILE A 144 4.91 -12.97 -6.35
CA ILE A 144 4.79 -14.41 -6.62
C ILE A 144 4.95 -14.75 -8.10
N PRO A 145 4.22 -14.15 -9.06
CA PRO A 145 4.39 -14.47 -10.48
C PRO A 145 5.76 -14.10 -11.01
N VAL A 146 6.37 -13.01 -10.52
CA VAL A 146 7.72 -12.59 -10.92
C VAL A 146 8.73 -13.63 -10.49
N VAL A 147 8.69 -14.06 -9.24
CA VAL A 147 9.59 -15.09 -8.69
C VAL A 147 9.41 -16.42 -9.46
N LEU A 148 8.16 -16.84 -9.72
CA LEU A 148 7.89 -18.06 -10.50
C LEU A 148 8.50 -18.00 -11.90
N VAL A 149 8.38 -16.89 -12.60
CA VAL A 149 9.01 -16.72 -13.93
C VAL A 149 10.52 -16.83 -13.86
N PHE A 150 11.15 -16.21 -12.84
CA PHE A 150 12.60 -16.30 -12.65
C PHE A 150 13.05 -17.72 -12.30
N LEU A 151 12.32 -18.42 -11.43
CA LEU A 151 12.59 -19.81 -11.08
C LEU A 151 12.51 -20.74 -12.30
N VAL A 152 11.43 -20.63 -13.09
CA VAL A 152 11.25 -21.43 -14.30
C VAL A 152 12.37 -21.16 -15.33
N LYS A 153 12.73 -19.89 -15.54
CA LYS A 153 13.85 -19.53 -16.42
C LYS A 153 15.20 -20.04 -15.89
N GLY A 154 15.43 -19.96 -14.59
CA GLY A 154 16.63 -20.50 -13.93
C GLY A 154 16.75 -22.00 -14.12
N ILE A 155 15.69 -22.75 -13.83
CA ILE A 155 15.66 -24.22 -13.99
C ILE A 155 15.88 -24.62 -15.46
N ARG A 156 15.26 -23.91 -16.42
CA ARG A 156 15.46 -24.16 -17.86
C ARG A 156 16.91 -23.94 -18.28
N ARG A 157 17.56 -22.90 -17.78
CA ARG A 157 19.00 -22.64 -18.06
C ARG A 157 19.93 -23.72 -17.49
N LEU A 158 19.65 -24.21 -16.27
CA LEU A 158 20.43 -25.29 -15.67
C LEU A 158 20.27 -26.62 -16.43
N ARG A 159 19.03 -26.97 -16.84
CA ARG A 159 18.78 -28.19 -17.63
C ARG A 159 19.40 -28.12 -19.04
N GLY A 160 19.48 -26.94 -19.66
CA GLY A 160 20.11 -26.75 -20.98
C GLY A 160 21.63 -26.95 -20.93
N ARG A 161 22.32 -26.60 -19.85
CA ARG A 161 23.76 -26.78 -19.68
C ARG A 161 24.19 -28.24 -19.46
N GLY A 162 23.30 -29.09 -18.90
CA GLY A 162 23.61 -30.51 -18.67
C GLY A 162 23.57 -31.39 -19.93
N ARG A 163 22.89 -30.95 -21.00
CA ARG A 163 22.78 -31.74 -22.25
C ARG A 163 23.98 -31.60 -23.20
N GLY A 164 24.75 -30.50 -23.10
CA GLY A 164 25.94 -30.28 -23.97
C GLY A 164 27.18 -31.10 -23.58
N ARG A 165 27.20 -31.73 -22.39
CA ARG A 165 28.40 -32.43 -21.88
C ARG A 165 28.45 -33.91 -22.17
N LYS A 166 27.41 -34.50 -22.82
CA LYS A 166 27.34 -35.94 -23.13
C LYS A 166 27.61 -36.28 -24.59
N ALA A 167 28.03 -35.31 -25.43
CA ALA A 167 28.28 -35.53 -26.87
C ALA A 167 29.75 -35.57 -27.25
N THR A 168 30.70 -35.66 -26.29
CA THR A 168 32.15 -35.78 -26.54
C THR A 168 32.72 -36.83 -25.59
N ALA A 169 32.34 -38.08 -25.78
CA ALA A 169 33.01 -39.26 -25.26
C ALA A 169 32.80 -40.43 -26.25
#